data_694d66c217a8f5c2592d797ca02bc7cf
#
_entry.id   694d66c217a8f5c2592d797ca02bc7cf
#
_cell.length_a   1.000
_cell.length_b   1.000
_cell.length_c   1.000
_cell.angle_alpha   90.00
_cell.angle_beta   90.00
_cell.angle_gamma   90.00
#
_symmetry.space_group_name_H-M   'P 1'
#
loop_
_entity.id
_entity.type
_entity.pdbx_description
1 polymer ?
#
loop_
_entity_poly.entity_id
_entity_poly.type
_entity_poly.pdbx_seq_one_letter_code
_entity_poly.pdbx_strand_id
1 'polypeptide(L)'
;MSGPEAAFQDALVARLIADGDVTALIGAPARLYDEAPAGAAYPYVTLGLAVSQDRSAGDAQIIEHRLTLHAWTRHGGRREAKEIIEAMRAAAHEQVFALDGEWKLVSCRAVYADAFRTADARIAHGVLRFKAIIQSGT
;
A
#
# COMPACT_ATOMS: atom_id res chain seq x y z
N MET A 1 -19.35 8.10 -7.62
CA MET A 1 -18.61 8.46 -6.41
C MET A 1 -18.02 7.21 -5.78
N SER A 2 -16.76 7.24 -5.45
CA SER A 2 -16.10 6.10 -4.82
C SER A 2 -16.35 6.07 -3.32
N GLY A 3 -16.41 4.87 -2.74
CA GLY A 3 -16.44 4.71 -1.31
C GLY A 3 -15.08 5.04 -0.68
N PRO A 4 -14.99 5.03 0.66
CA PRO A 4 -13.77 5.42 1.36
C PRO A 4 -12.59 4.49 1.05
N GLU A 5 -12.85 3.21 0.85
CA GLU A 5 -11.81 2.23 0.59
C GLU A 5 -11.16 2.46 -0.78
N ALA A 6 -11.97 2.67 -1.82
CA ALA A 6 -11.45 2.94 -3.16
C ALA A 6 -10.75 4.30 -3.19
N ALA A 7 -11.29 5.31 -2.52
CA ALA A 7 -10.67 6.62 -2.45
C ALA A 7 -9.29 6.55 -1.79
N PHE A 8 -9.16 5.80 -0.70
CA PHE A 8 -7.89 5.62 -0.03
C PHE A 8 -6.90 4.82 -0.90
N GLN A 9 -7.35 3.71 -1.48
CA GLN A 9 -6.49 2.89 -2.33
C GLN A 9 -5.94 3.70 -3.50
N ASP A 10 -6.80 4.44 -4.19
CA ASP A 10 -6.37 5.24 -5.34
C ASP A 10 -5.37 6.31 -4.93
N ALA A 11 -5.61 6.99 -3.82
CA ALA A 11 -4.71 8.03 -3.32
C ALA A 11 -3.37 7.45 -2.87
N LEU A 12 -3.39 6.31 -2.18
CA LEU A 12 -2.16 5.64 -1.74
C LEU A 12 -1.33 5.18 -2.95
N VAL A 13 -1.95 4.54 -3.92
CA VAL A 13 -1.27 4.10 -5.12
C VAL A 13 -0.66 5.28 -5.87
N ALA A 14 -1.42 6.36 -6.04
CA ALA A 14 -0.92 7.57 -6.70
C ALA A 14 0.30 8.14 -5.98
N ARG A 15 0.27 8.13 -4.65
CA ARG A 15 1.39 8.62 -3.85
C ARG A 15 2.63 7.74 -4.00
N LEU A 16 2.45 6.43 -4.00
CA LEU A 16 3.57 5.50 -4.13
C LEU A 16 4.22 5.57 -5.51
N ILE A 17 3.42 5.63 -6.57
CA ILE A 17 3.98 5.67 -7.93
C ILE A 17 4.59 7.03 -8.28
N ALA A 18 4.30 8.07 -7.51
CA ALA A 18 4.91 9.39 -7.65
C ALA A 18 6.18 9.54 -6.82
N ASP A 19 6.45 8.61 -5.91
CA ASP A 19 7.61 8.69 -5.02
C ASP A 19 8.87 8.20 -5.73
N GLY A 20 9.91 9.04 -5.76
CA GLY A 20 11.14 8.73 -6.47
C GLY A 20 11.90 7.54 -5.92
N ASP A 21 11.88 7.34 -4.61
CA ASP A 21 12.55 6.20 -4.00
C ASP A 21 11.84 4.88 -4.32
N VAL A 22 10.52 4.92 -4.35
CA VAL A 22 9.73 3.75 -4.74
C VAL A 22 9.98 3.39 -6.21
N THR A 23 9.89 4.38 -7.11
CA THR A 23 10.06 4.11 -8.55
C THR A 23 11.49 3.74 -8.91
N ALA A 24 12.47 4.18 -8.14
CA ALA A 24 13.85 3.73 -8.32
C ALA A 24 13.98 2.22 -8.11
N LEU A 25 13.10 1.63 -7.31
CA LEU A 25 13.13 0.19 -7.00
C LEU A 25 12.20 -0.64 -7.88
N ILE A 26 11.00 -0.15 -8.17
CA ILE A 26 10.00 -0.92 -8.92
C ILE A 26 9.70 -0.37 -10.31
N GLY A 27 10.48 0.61 -10.75
CA GLY A 27 10.41 1.10 -12.12
C GLY A 27 9.53 2.34 -12.30
N ALA A 28 9.72 2.96 -13.47
CA ALA A 28 8.91 4.08 -13.93
C ALA A 28 8.57 3.82 -15.40
N PRO A 29 7.29 3.50 -15.71
CA PRO A 29 6.16 3.43 -14.81
C PRO A 29 6.33 2.33 -13.75
N ALA A 30 5.78 2.58 -12.57
CA ALA A 30 5.94 1.68 -11.45
C ALA A 30 5.23 0.34 -11.69
N ARG A 31 5.92 -0.76 -11.38
CA ARG A 31 5.33 -2.09 -11.45
C ARG A 31 4.55 -2.38 -10.17
N LEU A 32 3.43 -1.68 -10.02
CA LEU A 32 2.51 -1.82 -8.91
C LEU A 32 1.14 -2.15 -9.50
N TYR A 33 0.59 -3.30 -9.13
CA TYR A 33 -0.61 -3.85 -9.75
C TYR A 33 -1.64 -4.24 -8.69
N ASP A 34 -2.91 -4.13 -9.04
CA ASP A 34 -3.97 -4.78 -8.28
C ASP A 34 -3.80 -6.29 -8.41
N GLU A 35 -3.64 -6.75 -9.65
CA GLU A 35 -3.31 -8.14 -9.93
C GLU A 35 -2.19 -8.16 -10.97
N ALA A 36 -1.10 -8.86 -10.66
CA ALA A 36 0.06 -8.88 -11.55
C ALA A 36 -0.27 -9.60 -12.85
N PRO A 37 0.11 -9.02 -14.01
CA PRO A 37 -0.05 -9.72 -15.27
C PRO A 37 0.86 -10.95 -15.34
N ALA A 38 0.49 -11.92 -16.16
CA ALA A 38 1.34 -13.06 -16.40
C ALA A 38 2.69 -12.59 -16.96
N GLY A 39 3.77 -13.10 -16.39
CA GLY A 39 5.12 -12.72 -16.83
C GLY A 39 5.57 -11.33 -16.36
N ALA A 40 4.94 -10.79 -15.32
CA ALA A 40 5.36 -9.50 -14.76
C ALA A 40 6.85 -9.52 -14.40
N ALA A 41 7.56 -8.44 -14.76
CA ALA A 41 8.98 -8.31 -14.44
C ALA A 41 9.19 -8.07 -12.95
N TYR A 42 10.18 -8.75 -12.37
CA TYR A 42 10.58 -8.51 -10.98
C TYR A 42 11.51 -7.30 -10.90
N PRO A 43 11.56 -6.56 -9.80
CA PRO A 43 10.62 -6.67 -8.69
C PRO A 43 9.30 -5.94 -9.00
N TYR A 44 8.22 -6.36 -8.38
CA TYR A 44 6.94 -5.69 -8.51
C TYR A 44 6.17 -5.74 -7.20
N VAL A 45 5.11 -4.94 -7.11
CA VAL A 45 4.25 -4.85 -5.93
C VAL A 45 2.81 -5.16 -6.37
N THR A 46 2.10 -5.89 -5.52
CA THR A 46 0.67 -6.14 -5.71
C THR A 46 -0.12 -5.69 -4.51
N LEU A 47 -1.36 -5.28 -4.76
CA LEU A 47 -2.31 -5.01 -3.69
C LEU A 47 -2.84 -6.33 -3.16
N GLY A 48 -2.98 -6.43 -1.86
CA GLY A 48 -3.47 -7.63 -1.22
C GLY A 48 -4.76 -7.40 -0.46
N LEU A 49 -4.87 -8.04 0.68
CA LEU A 49 -6.07 -7.97 1.50
C LEU A 49 -6.43 -6.54 1.86
N ALA A 50 -7.70 -6.19 1.68
CA ALA A 50 -8.26 -4.89 2.06
C ALA A 50 -9.47 -5.15 2.96
N VAL A 51 -9.40 -4.68 4.19
CA VAL A 51 -10.44 -4.94 5.20
C VAL A 51 -10.84 -3.63 5.85
N SER A 52 -12.15 -3.38 5.91
CA SER A 52 -12.69 -2.19 6.54
C SER A 52 -13.52 -2.55 7.75
N GLN A 53 -13.49 -1.69 8.75
CA GLN A 53 -14.28 -1.83 9.95
C GLN A 53 -14.90 -0.48 10.29
N ASP A 54 -16.20 -0.49 10.57
CA ASP A 54 -16.91 0.73 10.96
C ASP A 54 -16.52 1.10 12.38
N ARG A 55 -16.05 2.33 12.57
CA ARG A 55 -15.69 2.91 13.86
C ARG A 55 -16.51 4.17 14.14
N SER A 56 -17.63 4.33 13.45
CA SER A 56 -18.45 5.53 13.58
C SER A 56 -18.98 5.69 15.00
N ALA A 57 -19.09 6.94 15.44
CA ALA A 57 -19.61 7.29 16.75
C ALA A 57 -20.41 8.58 16.63
N GLY A 58 -21.62 8.56 17.19
CA GLY A 58 -22.53 9.70 17.06
C GLY A 58 -22.83 9.98 15.60
N ASP A 59 -22.68 11.23 15.19
CA ASP A 59 -22.92 11.66 13.81
C ASP A 59 -21.69 11.50 12.92
N ALA A 60 -20.55 11.13 13.48
CA ALA A 60 -19.31 11.00 12.73
C ALA A 60 -19.24 9.63 12.07
N GLN A 61 -19.07 9.62 10.74
CA GLN A 61 -18.83 8.39 9.99
C GLN A 61 -17.32 8.19 9.90
N ILE A 62 -16.83 7.14 10.55
CA ILE A 62 -15.41 6.83 10.62
C ILE A 62 -15.19 5.39 10.20
N ILE A 63 -14.26 5.18 9.29
CA ILE A 63 -13.90 3.85 8.79
C ILE A 63 -12.43 3.59 9.11
N GLU A 64 -12.17 2.44 9.71
CA GLU A 64 -10.81 1.93 9.86
C GLU A 64 -10.55 0.96 8.72
N HIS A 65 -9.57 1.26 7.90
CA HIS A 65 -9.27 0.46 6.72
C HIS A 65 -7.84 -0.07 6.82
N ARG A 66 -7.68 -1.37 6.58
CA ARG A 66 -6.37 -2.00 6.50
C ARG A 66 -6.13 -2.50 5.10
N LEU A 67 -5.03 -2.07 4.51
CA LEU A 67 -4.63 -2.45 3.16
C LEU A 67 -3.24 -3.07 3.21
N THR A 68 -3.11 -4.24 2.64
CA THR A 68 -1.84 -4.96 2.59
C THR A 68 -1.24 -4.85 1.19
N LEU A 69 0.06 -4.55 1.14
CA LEU A 69 0.84 -4.52 -0.08
C LEU A 69 1.86 -5.65 -0.04
N HIS A 70 2.10 -6.26 -1.17
CA HIS A 70 3.08 -7.35 -1.31
C HIS A 70 4.16 -6.96 -2.29
N ALA A 71 5.41 -7.08 -1.89
CA ALA A 71 6.56 -6.88 -2.78
C ALA A 71 7.13 -8.25 -3.15
N TRP A 72 7.43 -8.43 -4.43
CA TRP A 72 7.92 -9.70 -4.97
C TRP A 72 9.26 -9.44 -5.62
N THR A 73 10.29 -10.12 -5.14
CA THR A 73 11.65 -9.97 -5.65
C THR A 73 12.24 -11.32 -6.02
N ARG A 74 13.19 -11.33 -6.93
CA ARG A 74 13.75 -12.59 -7.42
C ARG A 74 15.26 -12.67 -7.25
N HIS A 75 15.98 -11.63 -7.63
CA HIS A 75 17.44 -11.66 -7.65
C HIS A 75 18.10 -11.01 -6.44
N GLY A 76 17.44 -10.02 -5.84
CA GLY A 76 17.96 -9.29 -4.69
C GLY A 76 17.60 -9.88 -3.34
N GLY A 77 16.80 -10.95 -3.33
CA GLY A 77 16.43 -11.66 -2.11
C GLY A 77 15.62 -10.82 -1.14
N ARG A 78 15.72 -11.20 0.15
CA ARG A 78 14.97 -10.50 1.21
C ARG A 78 15.40 -9.05 1.38
N ARG A 79 16.65 -8.75 1.09
CA ARG A 79 17.16 -7.38 1.21
C ARG A 79 16.42 -6.45 0.25
N GLU A 80 16.27 -6.85 -0.99
CA GLU A 80 15.55 -6.04 -1.96
C GLU A 80 14.08 -5.88 -1.57
N ALA A 81 13.44 -6.95 -1.09
CA ALA A 81 12.07 -6.87 -0.60
C ALA A 81 11.96 -5.87 0.56
N LYS A 82 12.90 -5.90 1.50
CA LYS A 82 12.92 -4.96 2.63
C LYS A 82 13.11 -3.52 2.16
N GLU A 83 13.95 -3.29 1.16
CA GLU A 83 14.17 -1.96 0.63
C GLU A 83 12.90 -1.38 0.00
N ILE A 84 12.16 -2.21 -0.73
CA ILE A 84 10.89 -1.80 -1.33
C ILE A 84 9.87 -1.47 -0.23
N ILE A 85 9.76 -2.34 0.76
CA ILE A 85 8.86 -2.13 1.90
C ILE A 85 9.20 -0.81 2.61
N GLU A 86 10.47 -0.56 2.87
CA GLU A 86 10.88 0.67 3.57
C GLU A 86 10.62 1.92 2.74
N ALA A 87 10.85 1.87 1.42
CA ALA A 87 10.55 3.00 0.55
C ALA A 87 9.06 3.32 0.54
N MET A 88 8.20 2.30 0.45
CA MET A 88 6.75 2.50 0.50
C MET A 88 6.31 3.00 1.87
N ARG A 89 6.89 2.44 2.93
CA ARG A 89 6.59 2.88 4.28
C ARG A 89 6.92 4.36 4.45
N ALA A 90 8.11 4.77 4.07
CA ALA A 90 8.55 6.15 4.20
C ALA A 90 7.66 7.12 3.41
N ALA A 91 7.13 6.67 2.27
CA ALA A 91 6.29 7.52 1.43
C ALA A 91 4.92 7.83 2.04
N ALA A 92 4.39 6.95 2.90
CA ALA A 92 3.02 7.06 3.35
C ALA A 92 2.82 6.99 4.87
N HIS A 93 3.78 6.45 5.63
CA HIS A 93 3.64 6.33 7.08
C HIS A 93 3.54 7.69 7.76
N GLU A 94 2.51 7.87 8.55
CA GLU A 94 2.21 9.11 9.26
C GLU A 94 2.06 10.33 8.33
N GLN A 95 1.67 10.07 7.09
CA GLN A 95 1.37 11.11 6.12
C GLN A 95 -0.14 11.26 5.97
N VAL A 96 -0.58 12.49 5.79
CA VAL A 96 -1.97 12.80 5.50
C VAL A 96 -2.02 13.37 4.10
N PHE A 97 -2.82 12.77 3.24
CA PHE A 97 -2.94 13.19 1.85
C PHE A 97 -4.41 13.24 1.43
N ALA A 98 -4.68 13.96 0.35
CA ALA A 98 -6.04 14.21 -0.10
C ALA A 98 -6.67 12.94 -0.68
N LEU A 99 -7.94 12.71 -0.34
CA LEU A 99 -8.75 11.66 -0.93
C LEU A 99 -9.81 12.29 -1.84
N ASP A 100 -10.19 11.57 -2.89
CA ASP A 100 -11.27 12.03 -3.76
C ASP A 100 -12.63 11.94 -3.07
N GLY A 101 -13.55 12.83 -3.47
CA GLY A 101 -14.89 12.84 -2.94
C GLY A 101 -14.99 13.53 -1.61
N GLU A 102 -15.89 13.05 -0.78
CA GLU A 102 -16.18 13.65 0.54
C GLU A 102 -15.30 13.11 1.66
N TRP A 103 -14.37 12.20 1.35
CA TRP A 103 -13.62 11.48 2.37
C TRP A 103 -12.38 12.25 2.78
N LYS A 104 -12.02 12.13 4.06
CA LYS A 104 -10.86 12.76 4.63
C LYS A 104 -10.00 11.72 5.34
N LEU A 105 -8.72 11.68 5.02
CA LEU A 105 -7.78 10.82 5.70
C LEU A 105 -7.36 11.46 7.01
N VAL A 106 -7.69 10.80 8.12
CA VAL A 106 -7.32 11.27 9.45
C VAL A 106 -5.92 10.80 9.82
N SER A 107 -5.61 9.54 9.54
CA SER A 107 -4.29 9.00 9.80
C SER A 107 -4.00 7.83 8.86
N CYS A 108 -2.72 7.62 8.60
CA CYS A 108 -2.24 6.50 7.82
C CYS A 108 -0.95 6.00 8.48
N ARG A 109 -0.95 4.76 8.94
CA ARG A 109 0.19 4.20 9.65
C ARG A 109 0.54 2.82 9.11
N ALA A 110 1.84 2.58 8.93
CA ALA A 110 2.33 1.24 8.69
C ALA A 110 2.28 0.47 10.03
N VAL A 111 1.54 -0.62 10.07
CA VAL A 111 1.30 -1.37 11.31
C VAL A 111 1.89 -2.77 11.28
N TYR A 112 2.36 -3.22 10.12
CA TYR A 112 3.00 -4.54 9.99
C TYR A 112 3.94 -4.53 8.78
N ALA A 113 5.10 -5.12 8.94
CA ALA A 113 6.06 -5.31 7.85
C ALA A 113 6.84 -6.60 8.08
N ASP A 114 7.04 -7.36 7.01
CA ASP A 114 7.81 -8.58 7.03
C ASP A 114 8.43 -8.83 5.66
N ALA A 115 9.48 -9.63 5.61
CA ALA A 115 10.08 -10.09 4.37
C ALA A 115 10.67 -11.47 4.59
N PHE A 116 10.33 -12.40 3.72
CA PHE A 116 10.72 -13.79 3.85
C PHE A 116 10.92 -14.45 2.48
N ARG A 117 11.58 -15.58 2.46
CA ARG A 117 11.71 -16.38 1.25
C ARG A 117 10.46 -17.24 1.07
N THR A 118 10.03 -17.38 -0.18
CA THR A 118 8.91 -18.26 -0.51
C THR A 118 9.40 -19.71 -0.61
N ALA A 119 8.48 -20.63 -0.91
CA ALA A 119 8.83 -22.03 -1.17
C ALA A 119 9.81 -22.15 -2.33
N ASP A 120 9.72 -21.26 -3.34
CA ASP A 120 10.76 -21.09 -4.35
C ASP A 120 11.82 -20.17 -3.75
N ALA A 121 12.96 -20.72 -3.36
CA ALA A 121 14.01 -19.99 -2.66
C ALA A 121 14.58 -18.82 -3.47
N ARG A 122 14.30 -18.74 -4.78
CA ARG A 122 14.73 -17.62 -5.62
C ARG A 122 13.83 -16.42 -5.51
N ILE A 123 12.64 -16.58 -4.91
CA ILE A 123 11.64 -15.52 -4.78
C ILE A 123 11.53 -15.14 -3.31
N ALA A 124 11.67 -13.84 -3.03
CA ALA A 124 11.40 -13.28 -1.72
C ALA A 124 10.09 -12.49 -1.77
N HIS A 125 9.39 -12.47 -0.65
CA HIS A 125 8.09 -11.85 -0.51
C HIS A 125 8.13 -10.87 0.66
N GLY A 126 7.85 -9.61 0.37
CA GLY A 126 7.69 -8.58 1.40
C GLY A 126 6.22 -8.28 1.62
N VAL A 127 5.87 -7.99 2.85
CA VAL A 127 4.50 -7.64 3.23
C VAL A 127 4.53 -6.33 3.99
N LEU A 128 3.66 -5.40 3.60
CA LEU A 128 3.50 -4.13 4.29
C LEU A 128 2.01 -3.86 4.46
N ARG A 129 1.58 -3.63 5.69
CA ARG A 129 0.18 -3.32 5.97
C ARG A 129 0.07 -1.91 6.50
N PHE A 130 -0.80 -1.12 5.87
CA PHE A 130 -1.21 0.18 6.36
C PHE A 130 -2.56 0.10 7.04
N LYS A 131 -2.71 0.88 8.10
CA LYS A 131 -3.97 1.12 8.75
C LYS A 131 -4.33 2.58 8.54
N ALA A 132 -5.47 2.83 7.92
CA ALA A 132 -5.95 4.19 7.66
C ALA A 132 -7.22 4.44 8.46
N ILE A 133 -7.34 5.65 9.00
CA ILE A 133 -8.57 6.13 9.59
C ILE A 133 -9.12 7.19 8.64
N ILE A 134 -10.34 6.96 8.17
CA ILE A 134 -10.99 7.78 7.14
C ILE A 134 -12.31 8.23 7.69
N GLN A 135 -12.63 9.52 7.52
CA GLN A 135 -13.91 10.04 7.96
C GLN A 135 -14.61 10.78 6.83
N SER A 136 -15.93 10.93 6.98
CA SER A 136 -16.71 11.79 6.11
C SER A 136 -16.26 13.23 6.26
N GLY A 137 -16.10 13.94 5.15
CA GLY A 137 -15.61 15.31 5.13
C GLY A 137 -16.63 16.37 5.49
N THR A 138 -17.84 15.98 5.85
CA THR A 138 -18.91 16.93 6.20
C THR A 138 -19.12 17.05 7.68
#